data_3cef48c729145865dffd706dd843f82d
#
_entry.id   3cef48c729145865dffd706dd843f82d
#
_cell.length_a   1.000
_cell.length_b   1.000
_cell.length_c   1.000
_cell.angle_alpha   90.00
_cell.angle_beta   90.00
_cell.angle_gamma   90.00
#
_symmetry.space_group_name_H-M   'P 1'
#
loop_
_entity.id
_entity.type
_entity.pdbx_description
1 polymer ?
#
loop_
_entity_poly.entity_id
_entity_poly.type
_entity_poly.pdbx_seq_one_letter_code
_entity_poly.pdbx_strand_id
1 'polypeptide(L)'
;MIQLGEDPKTIFNYGSLGAYSTNNIKLFKKRELENLFNIKLDKKIILATFHPVTLEKNKSKSQILNLIKFLNTQNNNIIIITSPNFDNEAKIIKSEILNFTKKKDNVYFYNSLGNKVYISFMKIAYLLIGNSSSGVLETPYFGTRTINIGNRQKGRIISDNIINSDYEFKSIYKAFLTIKKRSKKRSNIFLKKNTPIKIAKKIDAYILSIDSL
;
A
#
# COMPACT_ATOMS: atom_id res chain seq x y z
N MET A 1 -20.92 3.55 6.56
CA MET A 1 -21.48 3.44 7.92
C MET A 1 -22.98 3.75 7.89
N ILE A 2 -23.43 4.94 7.50
CA ILE A 2 -24.88 5.27 7.45
C ILE A 2 -25.66 4.25 6.62
N GLN A 3 -25.17 3.87 5.44
CA GLN A 3 -25.79 2.84 4.58
C GLN A 3 -25.83 1.43 5.21
N LEU A 4 -25.04 1.20 6.28
CA LEU A 4 -25.03 -0.04 7.04
C LEU A 4 -25.93 0.04 8.28
N GLY A 5 -26.70 1.11 8.45
CA GLY A 5 -27.64 1.28 9.54
C GLY A 5 -27.11 1.99 10.78
N GLU A 6 -25.86 2.49 10.74
CA GLU A 6 -25.29 3.21 11.88
C GLU A 6 -25.90 4.61 12.02
N ASP A 7 -26.20 5.03 13.27
CA ASP A 7 -26.69 6.38 13.56
C ASP A 7 -25.63 7.42 13.15
N PRO A 8 -25.99 8.39 12.29
CA PRO A 8 -25.06 9.46 11.89
C PRO A 8 -24.42 10.21 13.06
N LYS A 9 -25.08 10.30 14.20
CA LYS A 9 -24.59 10.96 15.43
C LYS A 9 -23.42 10.21 16.08
N THR A 10 -23.28 8.91 15.81
CA THR A 10 -22.23 8.05 16.35
C THR A 10 -21.04 7.90 15.39
N ILE A 11 -21.10 8.51 14.19
CA ILE A 11 -20.06 8.40 13.17
C ILE A 11 -19.14 9.63 13.21
N PHE A 12 -17.86 9.40 13.50
CA PHE A 12 -16.85 10.46 13.59
C PHE A 12 -15.72 10.23 12.58
N ASN A 13 -15.49 11.19 11.68
CA ASN A 13 -14.40 11.17 10.74
C ASN A 13 -13.26 12.08 11.20
N TYR A 14 -12.25 11.51 11.85
CA TYR A 14 -11.06 12.23 12.31
C TYR A 14 -9.82 12.02 11.40
N GLY A 15 -9.99 11.44 10.21
CA GLY A 15 -8.90 11.12 9.27
C GLY A 15 -8.28 9.75 9.52
N SER A 16 -7.21 9.46 8.79
CA SER A 16 -6.49 8.18 8.88
C SER A 16 -5.33 8.27 9.85
N LEU A 17 -5.25 7.33 10.81
CA LEU A 17 -4.09 7.16 11.70
C LEU A 17 -2.83 6.82 10.90
N GLY A 18 -2.94 6.03 9.82
CA GLY A 18 -1.81 5.71 8.94
C GLY A 18 -1.27 6.96 8.24
N ALA A 19 -2.14 7.80 7.67
CA ALA A 19 -1.73 9.07 7.07
C ALA A 19 -1.11 10.03 8.11
N TYR A 20 -1.66 10.07 9.32
CA TYR A 20 -1.11 10.86 10.42
C TYR A 20 0.28 10.37 10.82
N SER A 21 0.46 9.06 11.01
CA SER A 21 1.76 8.44 11.31
C SER A 21 2.78 8.74 10.20
N THR A 22 2.39 8.61 8.94
CA THR A 22 3.24 8.90 7.78
C THR A 22 3.76 10.33 7.79
N ASN A 23 2.95 11.30 8.24
CA ASN A 23 3.35 12.71 8.35
C ASN A 23 4.34 12.97 9.49
N ASN A 24 4.28 12.20 10.57
CA ASN A 24 5.01 12.49 11.81
C ASN A 24 6.25 11.60 12.04
N ILE A 25 6.44 10.57 11.21
CA ILE A 25 7.59 9.66 11.34
C ILE A 25 8.84 10.24 10.68
N LYS A 26 9.98 10.19 11.39
CA LYS A 26 11.30 10.54 10.82
C LYS A 26 11.76 9.44 9.87
N LEU A 27 11.62 9.68 8.56
CA LEU A 27 11.93 8.71 7.51
C LEU A 27 13.44 8.59 7.27
N PHE A 28 13.87 7.40 6.85
CA PHE A 28 15.21 7.17 6.36
C PHE A 28 15.46 7.86 5.02
N LYS A 29 16.67 8.39 4.84
CA LYS A 29 17.16 8.85 3.54
C LYS A 29 17.57 7.64 2.69
N LYS A 30 17.68 7.83 1.37
CA LYS A 30 18.07 6.79 0.42
C LYS A 30 19.35 6.05 0.84
N ARG A 31 20.41 6.80 1.20
CA ARG A 31 21.70 6.24 1.63
C ARG A 31 21.60 5.39 2.91
N GLU A 32 20.73 5.79 3.84
CA GLU A 32 20.49 5.00 5.06
C GLU A 32 19.80 3.67 4.75
N LEU A 33 18.88 3.66 3.76
CA LEU A 33 18.25 2.43 3.28
C LEU A 33 19.25 1.55 2.52
N GLU A 34 20.14 2.12 1.70
CA GLU A 34 21.21 1.40 1.02
C GLU A 34 22.11 0.67 2.01
N ASN A 35 22.53 1.35 3.08
CA ASN A 35 23.37 0.77 4.13
C ASN A 35 22.62 -0.31 4.93
N LEU A 36 21.35 -0.05 5.31
CA LEU A 36 20.55 -0.98 6.10
C LEU A 36 20.30 -2.32 5.40
N PHE A 37 20.15 -2.29 4.08
CA PHE A 37 19.82 -3.47 3.29
C PHE A 37 21.01 -4.01 2.46
N ASN A 38 22.14 -3.33 2.49
CA ASN A 38 23.33 -3.63 1.66
C ASN A 38 22.98 -3.76 0.17
N ILE A 39 22.18 -2.83 -0.34
CA ILE A 39 21.76 -2.77 -1.75
C ILE A 39 22.01 -1.39 -2.32
N LYS A 40 22.41 -1.30 -3.58
CA LYS A 40 22.49 -0.02 -4.31
C LYS A 40 21.11 0.33 -4.85
N LEU A 41 20.61 1.50 -4.51
CA LEU A 41 19.32 2.02 -4.99
C LEU A 41 19.50 3.02 -6.16
N ASP A 42 20.43 2.74 -7.08
CA ASP A 42 20.81 3.59 -8.21
C ASP A 42 19.76 3.61 -9.34
N LYS A 43 18.86 2.64 -9.35
CA LYS A 43 17.76 2.54 -10.32
C LYS A 43 16.43 2.99 -9.71
N LYS A 44 15.39 3.08 -10.55
CA LYS A 44 14.01 3.33 -10.09
C LYS A 44 13.53 2.16 -9.23
N ILE A 45 12.81 2.47 -8.14
CA ILE A 45 12.33 1.47 -7.20
C ILE A 45 10.84 1.21 -7.45
N ILE A 46 10.48 -0.06 -7.60
CA ILE A 46 9.10 -0.53 -7.57
C ILE A 46 8.88 -1.24 -6.23
N LEU A 47 7.95 -0.71 -5.42
CA LEU A 47 7.53 -1.33 -4.17
C LEU A 47 6.24 -2.11 -4.42
N ALA A 48 6.26 -3.42 -4.19
CA ALA A 48 5.14 -4.30 -4.45
C ALA A 48 4.65 -5.00 -3.17
N THR A 49 3.33 -5.00 -2.98
CA THR A 49 2.68 -5.72 -1.88
C THR A 49 1.34 -6.27 -2.37
N PHE A 50 1.18 -7.58 -2.36
CA PHE A 50 -0.03 -8.23 -2.83
C PHE A 50 -0.58 -9.21 -1.80
N HIS A 51 -1.85 -9.06 -1.45
CA HIS A 51 -2.56 -9.87 -0.47
C HIS A 51 -3.62 -10.74 -1.12
N PRO A 52 -3.97 -11.89 -0.54
CA PRO A 52 -5.16 -12.64 -0.96
C PRO A 52 -6.41 -11.76 -0.80
N VAL A 53 -7.41 -12.04 -1.61
CA VAL A 53 -8.73 -11.40 -1.51
C VAL A 53 -9.72 -12.43 -0.99
N THR A 54 -10.19 -12.25 0.23
CA THR A 54 -11.01 -13.23 0.96
C THR A 54 -12.27 -13.67 0.20
N LEU A 55 -12.86 -12.75 -0.57
CA LEU A 55 -14.06 -13.02 -1.37
C LEU A 55 -13.77 -13.67 -2.74
N GLU A 56 -12.50 -13.80 -3.14
CA GLU A 56 -12.09 -14.33 -4.43
C GLU A 56 -11.29 -15.62 -4.27
N LYS A 57 -11.96 -16.64 -3.67
CA LYS A 57 -11.34 -17.94 -3.38
C LYS A 57 -10.73 -18.58 -4.63
N ASN A 58 -9.61 -19.26 -4.46
CA ASN A 58 -8.87 -20.03 -5.49
C ASN A 58 -8.34 -19.18 -6.66
N LYS A 59 -8.30 -17.83 -6.54
CA LYS A 59 -7.81 -16.95 -7.59
C LYS A 59 -6.42 -16.36 -7.30
N SER A 60 -5.92 -16.48 -6.09
CA SER A 60 -4.66 -15.84 -5.66
C SER A 60 -3.48 -16.25 -6.51
N LYS A 61 -3.40 -17.51 -6.95
CA LYS A 61 -2.30 -17.98 -7.80
C LYS A 61 -2.30 -17.28 -9.17
N SER A 62 -3.41 -17.24 -9.88
CA SER A 62 -3.49 -16.56 -11.17
C SER A 62 -3.26 -15.07 -11.07
N GLN A 63 -3.77 -14.44 -10.01
CA GLN A 63 -3.63 -13.01 -9.76
C GLN A 63 -2.17 -12.64 -9.50
N ILE A 64 -1.47 -13.36 -8.61
CA ILE A 64 -0.05 -13.08 -8.34
C ILE A 64 0.83 -13.37 -9.54
N LEU A 65 0.55 -14.40 -10.33
CA LEU A 65 1.31 -14.71 -11.54
C LEU A 65 1.19 -13.60 -12.60
N ASN A 66 0.04 -12.95 -12.75
CA ASN A 66 -0.13 -11.80 -13.62
C ASN A 66 0.69 -10.58 -13.14
N LEU A 67 0.72 -10.32 -11.82
CA LEU A 67 1.58 -9.28 -11.25
C LEU A 67 3.05 -9.61 -11.49
N ILE A 68 3.50 -10.85 -11.23
CA ILE A 68 4.87 -11.31 -11.48
C ILE A 68 5.23 -11.16 -12.97
N LYS A 69 4.33 -11.51 -13.88
CA LYS A 69 4.52 -11.31 -15.32
C LYS A 69 4.79 -9.84 -15.66
N PHE A 70 4.07 -8.91 -15.01
CA PHE A 70 4.35 -7.47 -15.16
C PHE A 70 5.71 -7.10 -14.55
N LEU A 71 5.99 -7.51 -13.32
CA LEU A 71 7.26 -7.22 -12.65
C LEU A 71 8.46 -7.77 -13.44
N ASN A 72 8.30 -8.90 -14.12
CA ASN A 72 9.32 -9.49 -14.97
C ASN A 72 9.68 -8.62 -16.20
N THR A 73 8.82 -7.70 -16.61
CA THR A 73 9.15 -6.73 -17.67
C THR A 73 9.98 -5.54 -17.16
N GLN A 74 10.26 -5.46 -15.85
CA GLN A 74 10.86 -4.29 -15.21
C GLN A 74 12.35 -4.52 -14.86
N ASN A 75 13.13 -5.13 -15.76
CA ASN A 75 14.54 -5.54 -15.52
C ASN A 75 15.48 -4.38 -15.15
N ASN A 76 15.18 -3.15 -15.59
CA ASN A 76 16.00 -1.96 -15.30
C ASN A 76 15.58 -1.25 -14.01
N ASN A 77 14.71 -1.85 -13.20
CA ASN A 77 14.24 -1.28 -11.94
C ASN A 77 14.65 -2.20 -10.78
N ILE A 78 14.78 -1.64 -9.59
CA ILE A 78 14.87 -2.41 -8.34
C ILE A 78 13.45 -2.72 -7.90
N ILE A 79 13.17 -3.98 -7.64
CA ILE A 79 11.86 -4.44 -7.21
C ILE A 79 11.97 -4.91 -5.77
N ILE A 80 11.22 -4.27 -4.87
CA ILE A 80 11.12 -4.62 -3.46
C ILE A 80 9.73 -5.18 -3.22
N ILE A 81 9.65 -6.44 -2.79
CA ILE A 81 8.38 -7.12 -2.54
C ILE A 81 8.26 -7.44 -1.05
N THR A 82 7.12 -7.12 -0.44
CA THR A 82 6.81 -7.52 0.93
C THR A 82 5.86 -8.72 0.96
N SER A 83 5.94 -9.51 2.04
CA SER A 83 5.06 -10.66 2.24
C SER A 83 3.59 -10.25 2.25
N PRO A 84 2.68 -11.12 1.78
CA PRO A 84 1.26 -10.98 2.06
C PRO A 84 0.99 -11.08 3.57
N ASN A 85 -0.19 -10.60 4.01
CA ASN A 85 -0.70 -10.88 5.35
C ASN A 85 -1.05 -12.39 5.49
N PHE A 86 -1.41 -12.82 6.72
CA PHE A 86 -1.63 -14.23 7.07
C PHE A 86 -3.02 -14.76 6.68
N ASP A 87 -3.69 -14.19 5.68
CA ASP A 87 -4.98 -14.67 5.18
C ASP A 87 -4.85 -16.01 4.44
N ASN A 88 -5.98 -16.68 4.22
CA ASN A 88 -6.05 -17.88 3.39
C ASN A 88 -5.38 -17.61 2.03
N GLU A 89 -4.70 -18.63 1.49
CA GLU A 89 -3.93 -18.55 0.24
C GLU A 89 -2.65 -17.66 0.29
N ALA A 90 -2.33 -17.04 1.42
CA ALA A 90 -1.09 -16.25 1.55
C ALA A 90 0.17 -17.09 1.27
N LYS A 91 0.17 -18.36 1.63
CA LYS A 91 1.26 -19.31 1.34
C LYS A 91 1.50 -19.47 -0.15
N ILE A 92 0.43 -19.51 -0.96
CA ILE A 92 0.49 -19.63 -2.42
C ILE A 92 1.17 -18.37 -3.00
N ILE A 93 0.70 -17.19 -2.61
CA ILE A 93 1.28 -15.92 -3.06
C ILE A 93 2.77 -15.84 -2.68
N LYS A 94 3.11 -16.14 -1.44
CA LYS A 94 4.49 -16.11 -0.94
C LYS A 94 5.39 -17.06 -1.71
N SER A 95 4.93 -18.29 -1.98
CA SER A 95 5.68 -19.28 -2.76
C SER A 95 6.01 -18.79 -4.17
N GLU A 96 5.03 -18.22 -4.87
CA GLU A 96 5.26 -17.68 -6.24
C GLU A 96 6.21 -16.47 -6.23
N ILE A 97 6.12 -15.59 -5.22
CA ILE A 97 7.05 -14.47 -5.05
C ILE A 97 8.47 -14.97 -4.80
N LEU A 98 8.67 -15.94 -3.91
CA LEU A 98 9.98 -16.51 -3.62
C LEU A 98 10.60 -17.20 -4.86
N ASN A 99 9.81 -17.92 -5.63
CA ASN A 99 10.24 -18.53 -6.89
C ASN A 99 10.67 -17.47 -7.92
N PHE A 100 9.99 -16.34 -7.98
CA PHE A 100 10.37 -15.22 -8.83
C PHE A 100 11.66 -14.55 -8.37
N THR A 101 11.81 -14.31 -7.07
CA THR A 101 12.98 -13.66 -6.47
C THR A 101 14.27 -14.44 -6.75
N LYS A 102 14.23 -15.78 -6.63
CA LYS A 102 15.40 -16.64 -6.88
C LYS A 102 15.96 -16.54 -8.30
N LYS A 103 15.18 -16.05 -9.25
CA LYS A 103 15.54 -15.97 -10.68
C LYS A 103 16.02 -14.59 -11.11
N LYS A 104 16.16 -13.63 -10.18
CA LYS A 104 16.36 -12.22 -10.52
C LYS A 104 17.23 -11.50 -9.49
N ASP A 105 18.32 -10.91 -9.95
CA ASP A 105 19.26 -10.15 -9.10
C ASP A 105 18.74 -8.76 -8.69
N ASN A 106 17.72 -8.26 -9.39
CA ASN A 106 17.11 -6.96 -9.13
C ASN A 106 15.81 -7.03 -8.30
N VAL A 107 15.46 -8.22 -7.78
CA VAL A 107 14.24 -8.46 -7.00
C VAL A 107 14.59 -8.88 -5.59
N TYR A 108 14.11 -8.12 -4.62
CA TYR A 108 14.35 -8.34 -3.20
C TYR A 108 13.03 -8.62 -2.49
N PHE A 109 12.97 -9.71 -1.73
CA PHE A 109 11.81 -10.08 -0.94
C PHE A 109 12.11 -9.91 0.55
N TYR A 110 11.18 -9.28 1.26
CA TYR A 110 11.23 -9.13 2.72
C TYR A 110 9.92 -9.58 3.35
N ASN A 111 10.00 -10.38 4.41
CA ASN A 111 8.80 -10.79 5.15
C ASN A 111 8.09 -9.57 5.75
N SER A 112 8.84 -8.64 6.29
CA SER A 112 8.36 -7.35 6.77
C SER A 112 9.49 -6.34 6.69
N LEU A 113 9.16 -5.11 6.36
CA LEU A 113 10.08 -3.97 6.42
C LEU A 113 9.89 -3.14 7.70
N GLY A 114 8.83 -3.43 8.45
CA GLY A 114 8.39 -2.52 9.50
C GLY A 114 7.87 -1.19 8.94
N ASN A 115 7.12 -0.45 9.75
CA ASN A 115 6.42 0.75 9.28
C ASN A 115 7.38 1.83 8.75
N LYS A 116 8.39 2.21 9.53
CA LYS A 116 9.32 3.30 9.18
C LYS A 116 10.06 3.04 7.86
N VAL A 117 10.59 1.84 7.67
CA VAL A 117 11.32 1.45 6.46
C VAL A 117 10.39 1.38 5.26
N TYR A 118 9.21 0.75 5.43
CA TYR A 118 8.22 0.63 4.35
C TYR A 118 7.78 2.01 3.83
N ILE A 119 7.45 2.93 4.74
CA ILE A 119 7.08 4.31 4.37
C ILE A 119 8.27 5.07 3.76
N SER A 120 9.51 4.80 4.21
CA SER A 120 10.71 5.40 3.60
C SER A 120 10.89 4.93 2.16
N PHE A 121 10.75 3.64 1.88
CA PHE A 121 10.74 3.13 0.51
C PHE A 121 9.58 3.70 -0.31
N MET A 122 8.37 3.78 0.25
CA MET A 122 7.20 4.36 -0.42
C MET A 122 7.46 5.79 -0.89
N LYS A 123 8.10 6.63 -0.06
CA LYS A 123 8.44 8.02 -0.38
C LYS A 123 9.37 8.12 -1.60
N ILE A 124 10.38 7.26 -1.71
CA ILE A 124 11.38 7.29 -2.77
C ILE A 124 11.01 6.40 -3.98
N ALA A 125 9.99 5.57 -3.85
CA ALA A 125 9.56 4.68 -4.92
C ALA A 125 9.13 5.48 -6.17
N TYR A 126 9.50 4.92 -7.32
CA TYR A 126 8.99 5.36 -8.61
C TYR A 126 7.54 4.91 -8.80
N LEU A 127 7.23 3.70 -8.35
CA LEU A 127 5.92 3.06 -8.44
C LEU A 127 5.67 2.20 -7.20
N LEU A 128 4.46 2.30 -6.64
CA LEU A 128 3.91 1.30 -5.74
C LEU A 128 2.86 0.49 -6.49
N ILE A 129 2.88 -0.82 -6.36
CA ILE A 129 1.96 -1.71 -7.09
C ILE A 129 1.46 -2.85 -6.21
N GLY A 130 0.19 -3.19 -6.33
CA GLY A 130 -0.45 -4.28 -5.61
C GLY A 130 -1.83 -3.91 -5.12
N ASN A 131 -2.29 -4.55 -4.04
CA ASN A 131 -3.63 -4.34 -3.50
C ASN A 131 -3.64 -3.98 -2.00
N SER A 132 -2.50 -3.54 -1.46
CA SER A 132 -2.40 -3.08 -0.07
C SER A 132 -3.16 -1.77 0.15
N SER A 133 -3.76 -1.62 1.33
CA SER A 133 -4.41 -0.36 1.74
C SER A 133 -3.44 0.81 1.80
N SER A 134 -2.16 0.57 2.07
CA SER A 134 -1.11 1.58 2.06
C SER A 134 -0.99 2.29 0.72
N GLY A 135 -1.24 1.56 -0.39
CA GLY A 135 -1.27 2.12 -1.74
C GLY A 135 -2.41 3.13 -1.96
N VAL A 136 -3.44 3.12 -1.11
CA VAL A 136 -4.58 4.04 -1.22
C VAL A 136 -4.54 5.12 -0.15
N LEU A 137 -4.14 4.77 1.08
CA LEU A 137 -4.24 5.67 2.24
C LEU A 137 -2.98 6.51 2.48
N GLU A 138 -1.77 5.98 2.23
CA GLU A 138 -0.51 6.65 2.56
C GLU A 138 0.20 7.22 1.32
N THR A 139 0.13 6.57 0.15
CA THR A 139 0.82 7.06 -1.06
C THR A 139 0.38 8.45 -1.53
N PRO A 140 -0.89 8.89 -1.34
CA PRO A 140 -1.30 10.25 -1.69
C PRO A 140 -0.46 11.32 -1.01
N TYR A 141 -0.06 11.10 0.24
CA TYR A 141 0.76 12.04 1.00
C TYR A 141 2.11 12.35 0.32
N PHE A 142 2.73 11.35 -0.33
CA PHE A 142 3.98 11.53 -1.06
C PHE A 142 3.78 11.82 -2.55
N GLY A 143 2.58 11.62 -3.08
CA GLY A 143 2.31 11.62 -4.52
C GLY A 143 2.97 10.45 -5.24
N THR A 144 3.27 9.36 -4.54
CA THR A 144 3.88 8.17 -5.13
C THR A 144 2.91 7.52 -6.10
N ARG A 145 3.33 7.35 -7.36
CA ARG A 145 2.52 6.69 -8.38
C ARG A 145 2.12 5.30 -7.91
N THR A 146 0.83 4.99 -8.00
CA THR A 146 0.30 3.73 -7.47
C THR A 146 -0.61 3.05 -8.47
N ILE A 147 -0.39 1.75 -8.68
CA ILE A 147 -1.32 0.88 -9.39
C ILE A 147 -2.00 -0.01 -8.34
N ASN A 148 -3.27 0.24 -8.09
CA ASN A 148 -4.11 -0.58 -7.21
C ASN A 148 -4.74 -1.70 -8.04
N ILE A 149 -4.42 -2.96 -7.74
CA ILE A 149 -4.85 -4.13 -8.51
C ILE A 149 -6.08 -4.75 -7.88
N GLY A 150 -7.12 -4.93 -8.68
CA GLY A 150 -8.34 -5.65 -8.31
C GLY A 150 -9.23 -4.90 -7.32
N ASN A 151 -10.09 -5.66 -6.65
CA ASN A 151 -11.25 -5.13 -5.93
C ASN A 151 -11.06 -4.97 -4.42
N ARG A 152 -9.89 -5.36 -3.86
CA ARG A 152 -9.67 -5.33 -2.40
C ARG A 152 -9.87 -3.95 -1.78
N GLN A 153 -9.63 -2.89 -2.53
CA GLN A 153 -9.78 -1.50 -2.10
C GLN A 153 -11.03 -0.81 -2.69
N LYS A 154 -11.95 -1.57 -3.30
CA LYS A 154 -13.18 -1.03 -3.89
C LYS A 154 -14.00 -0.25 -2.84
N GLY A 155 -14.56 0.87 -3.25
CA GLY A 155 -15.36 1.75 -2.39
C GLY A 155 -14.54 2.80 -1.61
N ARG A 156 -13.19 2.73 -1.65
CA ARG A 156 -12.34 3.78 -1.06
C ARG A 156 -12.18 4.97 -2.00
N ILE A 157 -11.99 6.14 -1.43
CA ILE A 157 -11.66 7.35 -2.19
C ILE A 157 -10.29 7.17 -2.83
N ILE A 158 -10.18 7.44 -4.12
CA ILE A 158 -8.97 7.30 -4.93
C ILE A 158 -8.41 8.68 -5.26
N SER A 159 -7.14 8.90 -4.96
CA SER A 159 -6.42 10.13 -5.27
C SER A 159 -5.79 10.07 -6.66
N ASP A 160 -5.45 11.24 -7.25
CA ASP A 160 -4.90 11.38 -8.61
C ASP A 160 -3.61 10.59 -8.87
N ASN A 161 -2.84 10.30 -7.82
CA ASN A 161 -1.61 9.49 -7.92
C ASN A 161 -1.87 7.99 -8.09
N ILE A 162 -3.14 7.55 -8.09
CA ILE A 162 -3.54 6.14 -8.12
C ILE A 162 -4.30 5.84 -9.40
N ILE A 163 -4.04 4.67 -9.98
CA ILE A 163 -4.85 4.06 -11.05
C ILE A 163 -5.26 2.67 -10.59
N ASN A 164 -6.55 2.36 -10.71
CA ASN A 164 -7.06 1.01 -10.53
C ASN A 164 -6.82 0.20 -11.81
N SER A 165 -6.48 -1.06 -11.65
CA SER A 165 -6.42 -2.04 -12.74
C SER A 165 -7.08 -3.34 -12.31
N ASP A 166 -7.53 -4.12 -13.28
CA ASP A 166 -7.90 -5.51 -13.05
C ASP A 166 -6.66 -6.37 -12.83
N TYR A 167 -6.85 -7.64 -12.50
CA TYR A 167 -5.76 -8.58 -12.23
C TYR A 167 -5.00 -9.03 -13.49
N GLU A 168 -5.55 -8.82 -14.68
CA GLU A 168 -4.93 -9.26 -15.93
C GLU A 168 -3.66 -8.47 -16.27
N PHE A 169 -2.63 -9.17 -16.75
CA PHE A 169 -1.36 -8.55 -17.15
C PHE A 169 -1.55 -7.35 -18.10
N LYS A 170 -2.45 -7.48 -19.10
CA LYS A 170 -2.72 -6.40 -20.06
C LYS A 170 -3.28 -5.15 -19.36
N SER A 171 -4.17 -5.31 -18.37
CA SER A 171 -4.76 -4.23 -17.59
C SER A 171 -3.70 -3.54 -16.72
N ILE A 172 -2.88 -4.32 -16.02
CA ILE A 172 -1.76 -3.83 -15.20
C ILE A 172 -0.78 -3.03 -16.08
N TYR A 173 -0.41 -3.56 -17.24
CA TYR A 173 0.51 -2.90 -18.16
C TYR A 173 -0.06 -1.59 -18.73
N LYS A 174 -1.36 -1.58 -19.11
CA LYS A 174 -2.06 -0.35 -19.54
C LYS A 174 -2.08 0.69 -18.43
N ALA A 175 -2.39 0.30 -17.18
CA ALA A 175 -2.35 1.19 -16.02
C ALA A 175 -0.94 1.77 -15.81
N PHE A 176 0.11 0.98 -15.98
CA PHE A 176 1.50 1.42 -15.90
C PHE A 176 1.83 2.46 -17.00
N LEU A 177 1.45 2.23 -18.24
CA LEU A 177 1.68 3.18 -19.34
C LEU A 177 0.97 4.53 -19.08
N THR A 178 -0.19 4.49 -18.44
CA THR A 178 -0.96 5.68 -18.08
C THR A 178 -0.34 6.41 -16.89
N ILE A 179 -0.03 5.69 -15.79
CA ILE A 179 0.45 6.31 -14.55
C ILE A 179 1.85 6.94 -14.71
N LYS A 180 2.71 6.36 -15.55
CA LYS A 180 4.07 6.91 -15.78
C LYS A 180 4.05 8.30 -16.41
N LYS A 181 2.99 8.66 -17.12
CA LYS A 181 2.81 9.98 -17.75
C LYS A 181 2.30 11.04 -16.76
N ARG A 182 1.71 10.62 -15.60
CA ARG A 182 1.19 11.56 -14.61
C ARG A 182 2.32 12.20 -13.81
N SER A 183 2.17 13.48 -13.48
CA SER A 183 3.04 14.15 -12.53
C SER A 183 2.83 13.59 -11.11
N LYS A 184 3.87 13.68 -10.27
CA LYS A 184 3.75 13.37 -8.83
C LYS A 184 2.99 14.51 -8.14
N LYS A 185 1.71 14.30 -7.85
CA LYS A 185 0.86 15.27 -7.13
C LYS A 185 0.56 14.73 -5.74
N ARG A 186 0.91 15.48 -4.71
CA ARG A 186 0.61 15.14 -3.31
C ARG A 186 -0.83 15.51 -2.99
N SER A 187 -1.44 14.74 -2.10
CA SER A 187 -2.78 14.99 -1.59
C SER A 187 -2.86 14.65 -0.11
N ASN A 188 -3.47 15.52 0.67
CA ASN A 188 -3.68 15.33 2.11
C ASN A 188 -5.11 14.84 2.42
N ILE A 189 -5.78 14.21 1.46
CA ILE A 189 -7.20 13.81 1.56
C ILE A 189 -7.52 12.98 2.81
N PHE A 190 -6.57 12.16 3.27
CA PHE A 190 -6.75 11.33 4.46
C PHE A 190 -6.08 11.91 5.72
N LEU A 191 -5.31 13.00 5.58
CA LEU A 191 -4.57 13.61 6.69
C LEU A 191 -5.44 14.68 7.35
N LYS A 192 -5.74 14.51 8.63
CA LYS A 192 -6.33 15.54 9.47
C LYS A 192 -5.42 15.87 10.65
N LYS A 193 -5.47 17.13 11.10
CA LYS A 193 -4.68 17.57 12.25
C LYS A 193 -5.20 16.91 13.54
N ASN A 194 -4.25 16.49 14.38
CA ASN A 194 -4.52 15.95 15.72
C ASN A 194 -5.43 14.71 15.74
N THR A 195 -5.39 13.90 14.68
CA THR A 195 -6.22 12.68 14.55
C THR A 195 -6.18 11.78 15.80
N PRO A 196 -5.02 11.38 16.38
CA PRO A 196 -5.01 10.51 17.57
C PRO A 196 -5.64 11.18 18.78
N ILE A 197 -5.36 12.47 19.00
CA ILE A 197 -5.89 13.23 20.15
C ILE A 197 -7.41 13.34 20.05
N LYS A 198 -7.95 13.61 18.86
CA LYS A 198 -9.40 13.71 18.65
C LYS A 198 -10.11 12.37 18.88
N ILE A 199 -9.48 11.27 18.46
CA ILE A 199 -9.99 9.92 18.68
C ILE A 199 -9.99 9.62 20.19
N ALA A 200 -8.87 9.82 20.89
CA ALA A 200 -8.76 9.60 22.32
C ALA A 200 -9.80 10.39 23.12
N LYS A 201 -9.88 11.71 22.90
CA LYS A 201 -10.87 12.57 23.56
C LYS A 201 -12.32 12.11 23.34
N LYS A 202 -12.63 11.58 22.14
CA LYS A 202 -13.99 11.07 21.87
C LYS A 202 -14.26 9.77 22.59
N ILE A 203 -13.28 8.88 22.69
CA ILE A 203 -13.37 7.63 23.45
C ILE A 203 -13.57 7.96 24.95
N ASP A 204 -12.73 8.84 25.51
CA ASP A 204 -12.84 9.26 26.91
C ASP A 204 -14.22 9.84 27.23
N ALA A 205 -14.71 10.76 26.38
CA ALA A 205 -16.03 11.34 26.57
C ALA A 205 -17.17 10.31 26.48
N TYR A 206 -17.00 9.26 25.68
CA TYR A 206 -17.98 8.18 25.58
C TYR A 206 -17.96 7.29 26.83
N ILE A 207 -16.78 6.91 27.32
CA ILE A 207 -16.61 6.12 28.55
C ILE A 207 -17.25 6.86 29.73
N LEU A 208 -16.91 8.12 29.94
CA LEU A 208 -17.48 8.95 31.02
C LEU A 208 -19.01 9.06 30.94
N SER A 209 -19.59 9.02 29.74
CA SER A 209 -21.06 9.05 29.58
C SER A 209 -21.73 7.74 29.97
N ILE A 210 -21.02 6.61 29.92
CA ILE A 210 -21.52 5.31 30.36
C ILE A 210 -21.45 5.18 31.90
N ASP A 211 -20.35 5.65 32.50
CA ASP A 211 -20.15 5.61 33.95
C ASP A 211 -21.09 6.54 34.72
N SER A 212 -21.80 7.44 34.02
CA SER A 212 -22.78 8.36 34.59
C SER A 212 -24.26 7.88 34.47
N LEU A 213 -24.47 6.69 33.92
CA LEU A 213 -25.79 6.02 33.84
C LEU A 213 -25.92 4.97 34.96
#